data_60b799bcfa5d10c41814fde75f669a1a
#
_entry.id   60b799bcfa5d10c41814fde75f669a1a
#
_cell.length_a   1.000
_cell.length_b   1.000
_cell.length_c   1.000
_cell.angle_alpha   90.00
_cell.angle_beta   90.00
_cell.angle_gamma   90.00
#
_symmetry.space_group_name_H-M   'P 1'
#
loop_
_entity.id
_entity.type
_entity.pdbx_description
1 polymer ?
#
loop_
_entity_poly.entity_id
_entity_poly.type
_entity_poly.pdbx_seq_one_letter_code
_entity_poly.pdbx_strand_id
1 'polypeptide(L)'
;MEKLIDLHTHSIMSDGSMTPAEVVREAKKAGIAAIALSDHDTVDGVREAVAEGKKIGVEVIPAIEFSVISKTETHILGYFIDIDSPLLSDALKSIIDTRRERNEITCRKLNELGFDVTVEEALAIAPNGFIGRAHFARLLMDKGYTSSVKEGFDLYLENGKYAYCGKQSMTDEEAVRLIKNCGGLAFVAHLHLTKLGDGELLEFLTRLKAAGLDGVEGYYTEYTPEMQEKYQAMASRLGLMLSGGTDFHAAMKPHISIGKGLGNLKIPYSLVEKMKEKLNQKDS
;
A
#
# COMPACT_ATOMS: atom_id res chain seq x y z
N MET A 1 3.16 30.04 2.77
CA MET A 1 3.94 28.80 2.61
C MET A 1 3.09 27.83 1.79
N GLU A 2 3.71 27.14 0.86
CA GLU A 2 3.04 26.09 0.07
C GLU A 2 2.58 24.96 1.01
N LYS A 3 1.32 24.53 0.85
CA LYS A 3 0.78 23.39 1.61
C LYS A 3 1.33 22.10 1.00
N LEU A 4 1.92 21.25 1.84
CA LEU A 4 2.46 19.94 1.45
C LEU A 4 1.57 18.81 1.94
N ILE A 5 1.65 17.68 1.26
CA ILE A 5 0.84 16.48 1.52
C ILE A 5 1.70 15.22 1.58
N ASP A 6 1.12 14.14 2.12
CA ASP A 6 1.64 12.77 2.05
C ASP A 6 0.47 11.80 1.86
N LEU A 7 0.33 11.25 0.66
CA LEU A 7 -0.82 10.42 0.32
C LEU A 7 -0.52 8.91 0.36
N HIS A 8 0.58 8.51 1.01
CA HIS A 8 0.93 7.11 1.14
C HIS A 8 1.57 6.88 2.52
N THR A 9 0.73 6.49 3.49
CA THR A 9 1.16 6.24 4.87
C THR A 9 0.46 5.02 5.45
N HIS A 10 1.17 4.29 6.30
CA HIS A 10 0.71 3.05 6.92
C HIS A 10 0.70 3.16 8.43
N SER A 11 -0.27 2.49 9.05
CA SER A 11 -0.42 2.38 10.49
C SER A 11 -0.24 0.94 10.97
N ILE A 12 -0.42 0.74 12.28
CA ILE A 12 -0.47 -0.62 12.84
C ILE A 12 -1.64 -1.47 12.30
N MET A 13 -2.59 -0.90 11.56
CA MET A 13 -3.68 -1.69 10.98
C MET A 13 -3.18 -2.57 9.82
N SER A 14 -1.99 -2.30 9.29
CA SER A 14 -1.28 -3.18 8.36
C SER A 14 0.13 -3.52 8.85
N ASP A 15 1.14 -2.83 8.40
CA ASP A 15 2.55 -3.12 8.64
C ASP A 15 3.36 -1.90 9.09
N GLY A 16 2.71 -0.81 9.42
CA GLY A 16 3.30 0.30 10.17
C GLY A 16 3.45 0.01 11.66
N SER A 17 4.05 0.93 12.41
CA SER A 17 4.27 0.78 13.86
C SER A 17 3.63 1.88 14.72
N MET A 18 2.88 2.80 14.13
CA MET A 18 2.10 3.83 14.81
C MET A 18 0.61 3.57 14.66
N THR A 19 -0.18 3.94 15.68
CA THR A 19 -1.65 3.94 15.56
C THR A 19 -2.09 4.96 14.50
N PRO A 20 -3.29 4.81 13.90
CA PRO A 20 -3.81 5.77 12.93
C PRO A 20 -3.76 7.22 13.43
N ALA A 21 -4.14 7.45 14.70
CA ALA A 21 -4.09 8.77 15.30
C ALA A 21 -2.66 9.31 15.48
N GLU A 22 -1.68 8.44 15.78
CA GLU A 22 -0.27 8.83 15.89
C GLU A 22 0.31 9.24 14.55
N VAL A 23 -0.03 8.54 13.45
CA VAL A 23 0.38 8.92 12.08
C VAL A 23 -0.11 10.33 11.76
N VAL A 24 -1.38 10.65 12.07
CA VAL A 24 -1.94 11.99 11.85
C VAL A 24 -1.23 13.07 12.69
N ARG A 25 -0.90 12.75 13.95
CA ARG A 25 -0.14 13.68 14.82
C ARG A 25 1.27 13.90 14.30
N GLU A 26 1.91 12.86 13.76
CA GLU A 26 3.25 12.99 13.17
C GLU A 26 3.21 13.87 11.92
N ALA A 27 2.19 13.72 11.06
CA ALA A 27 1.95 14.60 9.92
C ALA A 27 1.77 16.06 10.34
N LYS A 28 1.02 16.31 11.44
CA LYS A 28 0.87 17.66 12.00
C LYS A 28 2.20 18.26 12.44
N LYS A 29 3.03 17.49 13.14
CA LYS A 29 4.38 17.93 13.56
C LYS A 29 5.28 18.23 12.37
N ALA A 30 5.16 17.43 11.28
CA ALA A 30 5.91 17.65 10.04
C ALA A 30 5.39 18.84 9.22
N GLY A 31 4.27 19.48 9.61
CA GLY A 31 3.66 20.60 8.88
C GLY A 31 2.91 20.18 7.63
N ILE A 32 2.49 18.92 7.53
CA ILE A 32 1.72 18.37 6.41
C ILE A 32 0.25 18.79 6.54
N ALA A 33 -0.32 19.30 5.45
CA ALA A 33 -1.69 19.80 5.40
C ALA A 33 -2.73 18.69 5.19
N ALA A 34 -2.38 17.66 4.41
CA ALA A 34 -3.24 16.51 4.19
C ALA A 34 -2.42 15.21 4.09
N ILE A 35 -2.99 14.13 4.63
CA ILE A 35 -2.46 12.77 4.48
C ILE A 35 -3.53 11.84 3.94
N ALA A 36 -3.11 10.72 3.35
CA ALA A 36 -3.96 9.56 3.16
C ALA A 36 -3.44 8.42 4.04
N LEU A 37 -4.33 7.83 4.86
CA LEU A 37 -4.03 6.56 5.52
C LEU A 37 -4.42 5.44 4.56
N SER A 38 -3.42 4.73 4.04
CA SER A 38 -3.52 3.76 2.96
C SER A 38 -3.05 2.37 3.38
N ASP A 39 -3.47 1.90 4.53
CA ASP A 39 -3.11 0.59 5.07
C ASP A 39 -3.39 -0.54 4.06
N HIS A 40 -2.52 -1.54 4.04
CA HIS A 40 -2.63 -2.68 3.13
C HIS A 40 -3.89 -3.51 3.40
N ASP A 41 -4.74 -3.61 2.38
CA ASP A 41 -5.92 -4.47 2.34
C ASP A 41 -6.89 -4.29 3.53
N THR A 42 -6.91 -3.10 4.16
CA THR A 42 -7.84 -2.72 5.24
C THR A 42 -8.13 -1.23 5.28
N VAL A 43 -9.30 -0.88 5.83
CA VAL A 43 -9.72 0.52 6.10
C VAL A 43 -10.03 0.74 7.58
N ASP A 44 -9.71 -0.22 8.45
CA ASP A 44 -10.11 -0.20 9.87
C ASP A 44 -9.56 1.02 10.63
N GLY A 45 -8.37 1.52 10.23
CA GLY A 45 -7.74 2.70 10.81
C GLY A 45 -8.30 4.04 10.34
N VAL A 46 -9.03 4.07 9.21
CA VAL A 46 -9.41 5.32 8.54
C VAL A 46 -10.30 6.20 9.42
N ARG A 47 -11.28 5.61 10.11
CA ARG A 47 -12.19 6.37 10.99
C ARG A 47 -11.46 7.07 12.12
N GLU A 48 -10.52 6.37 12.77
CA GLU A 48 -9.68 6.93 13.83
C GLU A 48 -8.82 8.09 13.29
N ALA A 49 -8.15 7.87 12.15
CA ALA A 49 -7.33 8.90 11.52
C ALA A 49 -8.14 10.14 11.15
N VAL A 50 -9.31 9.97 10.53
CA VAL A 50 -10.22 11.08 10.16
C VAL A 50 -10.69 11.85 11.40
N ALA A 51 -11.04 11.16 12.48
CA ALA A 51 -11.48 11.79 13.74
C ALA A 51 -10.34 12.62 14.36
N GLU A 52 -9.12 12.08 14.42
CA GLU A 52 -7.97 12.82 14.93
C GLU A 52 -7.60 13.99 14.01
N GLY A 53 -7.65 13.79 12.68
CA GLY A 53 -7.39 14.86 11.72
C GLY A 53 -8.32 16.06 11.89
N LYS A 54 -9.63 15.82 12.05
CA LYS A 54 -10.62 16.86 12.35
C LYS A 54 -10.29 17.62 13.64
N LYS A 55 -9.84 16.91 14.67
CA LYS A 55 -9.51 17.49 15.97
C LYS A 55 -8.30 18.40 15.92
N ILE A 56 -7.26 18.06 15.17
CA ILE A 56 -5.98 18.80 15.17
C ILE A 56 -5.74 19.65 13.91
N GLY A 57 -6.69 19.65 12.96
CA GLY A 57 -6.64 20.44 11.73
C GLY A 57 -5.63 19.90 10.71
N VAL A 58 -5.62 18.59 10.47
CA VAL A 58 -4.98 17.91 9.36
C VAL A 58 -6.07 17.25 8.52
N GLU A 59 -6.07 17.47 7.22
CA GLU A 59 -7.00 16.78 6.35
C GLU A 59 -6.58 15.31 6.21
N VAL A 60 -7.50 14.38 6.46
CA VAL A 60 -7.27 12.95 6.26
C VAL A 60 -8.16 12.46 5.13
N ILE A 61 -7.53 11.94 4.09
CA ILE A 61 -8.19 11.35 2.92
C ILE A 61 -8.41 9.86 3.21
N PRO A 62 -9.67 9.37 3.18
CA PRO A 62 -9.95 7.93 3.25
C PRO A 62 -9.26 7.21 2.12
N ALA A 63 -8.42 6.22 2.45
CA ALA A 63 -7.64 5.50 1.44
C ALA A 63 -7.42 4.04 1.81
N ILE A 64 -6.88 3.29 0.86
CA ILE A 64 -6.44 1.90 1.01
C ILE A 64 -5.33 1.63 0.00
N GLU A 65 -4.42 0.71 0.30
CA GLU A 65 -3.50 0.14 -0.67
C GLU A 65 -3.79 -1.35 -0.86
N PHE A 66 -4.30 -1.71 -2.04
CA PHE A 66 -4.52 -3.10 -2.40
C PHE A 66 -3.25 -3.78 -2.88
N SER A 67 -2.91 -4.91 -2.24
CA SER A 67 -1.91 -5.84 -2.73
C SER A 67 -2.53 -6.75 -3.79
N VAL A 68 -2.14 -6.60 -5.07
CA VAL A 68 -2.81 -7.31 -6.17
C VAL A 68 -2.00 -8.50 -6.72
N ILE A 69 -2.68 -9.40 -7.42
CA ILE A 69 -2.04 -10.49 -8.17
C ILE A 69 -1.39 -9.87 -9.41
N SER A 70 -0.08 -9.94 -9.48
CA SER A 70 0.70 -9.48 -10.63
C SER A 70 1.96 -10.35 -10.78
N LYS A 71 2.58 -10.30 -11.95
CA LYS A 71 3.88 -10.96 -12.19
C LYS A 71 5.00 -10.31 -11.37
N THR A 72 4.81 -9.05 -11.00
CA THR A 72 5.77 -8.23 -10.26
C THR A 72 5.10 -7.63 -9.03
N GLU A 73 5.84 -6.95 -8.19
CA GLU A 73 5.28 -6.23 -7.05
C GLU A 73 4.47 -5.04 -7.56
N THR A 74 3.17 -5.13 -7.37
CA THR A 74 2.20 -4.14 -7.84
C THR A 74 1.18 -3.88 -6.75
N HIS A 75 0.96 -2.61 -6.44
CA HIS A 75 -0.09 -2.19 -5.51
C HIS A 75 -0.95 -1.11 -6.16
N ILE A 76 -2.23 -1.08 -5.76
CA ILE A 76 -3.20 -0.09 -6.24
C ILE A 76 -3.71 0.71 -5.05
N LEU A 77 -3.45 2.01 -5.06
CA LEU A 77 -3.96 2.96 -4.08
C LEU A 77 -5.38 3.41 -4.47
N GLY A 78 -6.28 3.36 -3.50
CA GLY A 78 -7.60 3.93 -3.61
C GLY A 78 -7.73 5.16 -2.72
N TYR A 79 -8.06 6.31 -3.29
CA TYR A 79 -8.27 7.56 -2.55
C TYR A 79 -9.74 7.97 -2.58
N PHE A 80 -10.21 8.64 -1.52
CA PHE A 80 -11.59 9.13 -1.37
C PHE A 80 -12.63 8.01 -1.49
N ILE A 81 -12.27 6.80 -1.08
CA ILE A 81 -13.17 5.64 -1.14
C ILE A 81 -14.27 5.76 -0.08
N ASP A 82 -15.45 5.27 -0.42
CA ASP A 82 -16.50 5.04 0.57
C ASP A 82 -16.15 3.81 1.41
N ILE A 83 -15.64 4.06 2.64
CA ILE A 83 -15.23 3.00 3.57
C ILE A 83 -16.41 2.22 4.15
N ASP A 84 -17.65 2.70 3.94
CA ASP A 84 -18.89 2.04 4.36
C ASP A 84 -19.53 1.22 3.23
N SER A 85 -18.92 1.22 2.04
CA SER A 85 -19.42 0.48 0.89
C SER A 85 -19.51 -1.03 1.18
N PRO A 86 -20.67 -1.67 1.02
CA PRO A 86 -20.79 -3.13 1.14
C PRO A 86 -19.86 -3.87 0.16
N LEU A 87 -19.64 -3.34 -1.05
CA LEU A 87 -18.73 -3.93 -2.03
C LEU A 87 -17.29 -3.98 -1.50
N LEU A 88 -16.86 -2.91 -0.82
CA LEU A 88 -15.55 -2.88 -0.19
C LEU A 88 -15.45 -3.90 0.95
N SER A 89 -16.45 -3.92 1.84
CA SER A 89 -16.49 -4.85 2.96
C SER A 89 -16.43 -6.31 2.51
N ASP A 90 -17.21 -6.70 1.50
CA ASP A 90 -17.24 -8.06 0.96
C ASP A 90 -15.88 -8.44 0.32
N ALA A 91 -15.27 -7.51 -0.42
CA ALA A 91 -13.96 -7.72 -1.02
C ALA A 91 -12.86 -7.88 0.05
N LEU A 92 -12.84 -7.02 1.07
CA LEU A 92 -11.87 -7.10 2.17
C LEU A 92 -12.01 -8.41 2.95
N LYS A 93 -13.25 -8.85 3.21
CA LYS A 93 -13.49 -10.15 3.82
C LYS A 93 -12.92 -11.29 2.99
N SER A 94 -13.15 -11.29 1.67
CA SER A 94 -12.60 -12.29 0.75
C SER A 94 -11.06 -12.28 0.77
N ILE A 95 -10.44 -11.11 0.83
CA ILE A 95 -8.97 -10.97 0.92
C ILE A 95 -8.45 -11.57 2.23
N ILE A 96 -9.13 -11.31 3.36
CA ILE A 96 -8.76 -11.85 4.68
C ILE A 96 -8.85 -13.37 4.67
N ASP A 97 -9.96 -13.93 4.18
CA ASP A 97 -10.18 -15.38 4.12
C ASP A 97 -9.11 -16.05 3.25
N THR A 98 -8.84 -15.53 2.07
CA THR A 98 -7.81 -16.01 1.14
C THR A 98 -6.40 -15.92 1.75
N ARG A 99 -6.12 -14.85 2.50
CA ARG A 99 -4.84 -14.68 3.21
C ARG A 99 -4.67 -15.73 4.32
N ARG A 100 -5.74 -16.02 5.05
CA ARG A 100 -5.75 -17.08 6.06
C ARG A 100 -5.43 -18.42 5.46
N GLU A 101 -6.10 -18.83 4.39
CA GLU A 101 -5.83 -20.07 3.67
C GLU A 101 -4.37 -20.13 3.17
N ARG A 102 -3.87 -19.03 2.60
CA ARG A 102 -2.47 -18.93 2.17
C ARG A 102 -1.49 -19.14 3.32
N ASN A 103 -1.76 -18.55 4.49
CA ASN A 103 -0.88 -18.70 5.65
C ASN A 103 -0.88 -20.14 6.16
N GLU A 104 -2.02 -20.83 6.16
CA GLU A 104 -2.13 -22.26 6.49
C GLU A 104 -1.33 -23.12 5.49
N ILE A 105 -1.41 -22.82 4.19
CA ILE A 105 -0.63 -23.52 3.15
C ILE A 105 0.87 -23.28 3.33
N THR A 106 1.28 -22.03 3.60
CA THR A 106 2.69 -21.68 3.84
C THR A 106 3.23 -22.44 5.06
N CYS A 107 2.48 -22.44 6.15
CA CYS A 107 2.82 -23.15 7.39
C CYS A 107 2.98 -24.65 7.13
N ARG A 108 2.00 -25.28 6.46
CA ARG A 108 2.08 -26.70 6.11
C ARG A 108 3.33 -27.03 5.27
N LYS A 109 3.64 -26.22 4.25
CA LYS A 109 4.82 -26.43 3.39
C LYS A 109 6.13 -26.26 4.16
N LEU A 110 6.20 -25.34 5.13
CA LEU A 110 7.35 -25.21 6.00
C LEU A 110 7.51 -26.44 6.90
N ASN A 111 6.41 -26.98 7.44
CA ASN A 111 6.41 -28.21 8.24
C ASN A 111 6.84 -29.44 7.41
N GLU A 112 6.47 -29.53 6.13
CA GLU A 112 6.94 -30.57 5.21
C GLU A 112 8.46 -30.51 4.97
N LEU A 113 9.09 -29.33 5.14
CA LEU A 113 10.55 -29.15 5.11
C LEU A 113 11.22 -29.47 6.47
N GLY A 114 10.45 -29.88 7.49
CA GLY A 114 10.93 -30.21 8.81
C GLY A 114 11.02 -29.04 9.78
N PHE A 115 10.46 -27.86 9.43
CA PHE A 115 10.39 -26.73 10.34
C PHE A 115 9.13 -26.85 11.20
N ASP A 116 9.29 -26.81 12.51
CA ASP A 116 8.16 -26.79 13.45
C ASP A 116 7.65 -25.35 13.61
N VAL A 117 6.65 -24.96 12.81
CA VAL A 117 6.04 -23.63 12.83
C VAL A 117 4.51 -23.73 12.77
N THR A 118 3.83 -22.78 13.42
CA THR A 118 2.36 -22.69 13.42
C THR A 118 1.89 -21.31 12.97
N VAL A 119 0.63 -21.23 12.54
CA VAL A 119 0.00 -19.95 12.18
C VAL A 119 -0.17 -19.07 13.42
N GLU A 120 -0.45 -19.68 14.58
CA GLU A 120 -0.60 -18.99 15.87
C GLU A 120 0.72 -18.33 16.30
N GLU A 121 1.86 -18.99 16.11
CA GLU A 121 3.17 -18.40 16.39
C GLU A 121 3.47 -17.22 15.46
N ALA A 122 3.14 -17.35 14.17
CA ALA A 122 3.29 -16.25 13.22
C ALA A 122 2.35 -15.08 13.57
N LEU A 123 1.15 -15.38 14.08
CA LEU A 123 0.18 -14.37 14.57
C LEU A 123 0.70 -13.65 15.81
N ALA A 124 1.36 -14.36 16.72
CA ALA A 124 1.91 -13.79 17.95
C ALA A 124 2.98 -12.71 17.69
N ILE A 125 3.68 -12.78 16.56
CA ILE A 125 4.68 -11.78 16.13
C ILE A 125 4.12 -10.78 15.11
N ALA A 126 2.82 -10.89 14.77
CA ALA A 126 2.09 -9.99 13.90
C ALA A 126 1.00 -9.26 14.71
N PRO A 127 1.32 -8.18 15.43
CA PRO A 127 0.50 -7.61 16.49
C PRO A 127 -0.93 -7.23 16.07
N ASN A 128 -1.19 -7.10 14.79
CA ASN A 128 -2.50 -6.71 14.25
C ASN A 128 -3.19 -7.79 13.42
N GLY A 129 -2.74 -9.04 13.55
CA GLY A 129 -3.34 -10.15 12.80
C GLY A 129 -2.96 -10.22 11.33
N PHE A 130 -2.15 -9.28 10.84
CA PHE A 130 -1.70 -9.22 9.46
C PHE A 130 -0.45 -10.09 9.25
N ILE A 131 -0.64 -11.39 9.04
CA ILE A 131 0.47 -12.29 8.79
C ILE A 131 0.88 -12.20 7.31
N GLY A 132 2.14 -11.81 7.07
CA GLY A 132 2.81 -11.86 5.79
C GLY A 132 3.99 -12.85 5.79
N ARG A 133 4.59 -13.09 4.63
CA ARG A 133 5.78 -13.95 4.47
C ARG A 133 6.95 -13.54 5.37
N ALA A 134 7.11 -12.24 5.61
CA ALA A 134 8.15 -11.72 6.49
C ALA A 134 8.00 -12.23 7.95
N HIS A 135 6.76 -12.44 8.43
CA HIS A 135 6.52 -12.99 9.75
C HIS A 135 6.95 -14.48 9.83
N PHE A 136 6.68 -15.27 8.80
CA PHE A 136 7.22 -16.64 8.73
C PHE A 136 8.74 -16.67 8.64
N ALA A 137 9.36 -15.78 7.83
CA ALA A 137 10.81 -15.66 7.76
C ALA A 137 11.42 -15.27 9.12
N ARG A 138 10.77 -14.36 9.83
CA ARG A 138 11.14 -13.96 11.19
C ARG A 138 11.01 -15.13 12.17
N LEU A 139 9.92 -15.89 12.11
CA LEU A 139 9.70 -17.06 12.94
C LEU A 139 10.76 -18.13 12.71
N LEU A 140 11.16 -18.39 11.46
CA LEU A 140 12.26 -19.31 11.13
C LEU A 140 13.58 -18.86 11.76
N MET A 141 13.87 -17.56 11.72
CA MET A 141 15.07 -17.00 12.35
C MET A 141 14.99 -17.11 13.88
N ASP A 142 13.89 -16.72 14.49
CA ASP A 142 13.72 -16.73 15.95
C ASP A 142 13.79 -18.16 16.54
N LYS A 143 13.38 -19.17 15.76
CA LYS A 143 13.54 -20.61 16.11
C LYS A 143 14.90 -21.19 15.74
N GLY A 144 15.81 -20.41 15.17
CA GLY A 144 17.16 -20.85 14.82
C GLY A 144 17.27 -21.73 13.58
N TYR A 145 16.22 -21.79 12.75
CA TYR A 145 16.23 -22.51 11.48
C TYR A 145 16.98 -21.76 10.38
N THR A 146 17.07 -20.44 10.48
CA THR A 146 17.83 -19.58 9.57
C THR A 146 18.65 -18.55 10.36
N SER A 147 19.74 -18.06 9.75
CA SER A 147 20.64 -17.07 10.40
C SER A 147 20.08 -15.66 10.33
N SER A 148 19.12 -15.39 9.44
CA SER A 148 18.49 -14.10 9.24
C SER A 148 17.10 -14.22 8.62
N VAL A 149 16.29 -13.18 8.77
CA VAL A 149 14.99 -13.04 8.06
C VAL A 149 15.18 -13.10 6.55
N LYS A 150 16.24 -12.46 6.04
CA LYS A 150 16.57 -12.46 4.62
C LYS A 150 16.84 -13.88 4.11
N GLU A 151 17.62 -14.67 4.83
CA GLU A 151 17.90 -16.06 4.46
C GLU A 151 16.61 -16.90 4.41
N GLY A 152 15.75 -16.80 5.42
CA GLY A 152 14.47 -17.49 5.44
C GLY A 152 13.57 -17.12 4.26
N PHE A 153 13.58 -15.85 3.88
CA PHE A 153 12.84 -15.36 2.74
C PHE A 153 13.40 -15.91 1.42
N ASP A 154 14.70 -15.74 1.19
CA ASP A 154 15.39 -16.13 -0.06
C ASP A 154 15.35 -17.65 -0.31
N LEU A 155 15.45 -18.45 0.74
CA LEU A 155 15.51 -19.91 0.58
C LEU A 155 14.13 -20.57 0.48
N TYR A 156 13.11 -20.06 1.19
CA TYR A 156 11.86 -20.79 1.38
C TYR A 156 10.59 -20.03 0.95
N LEU A 157 10.58 -18.69 1.03
CA LEU A 157 9.35 -17.89 0.97
C LEU A 157 9.28 -16.95 -0.22
N GLU A 158 10.37 -16.75 -0.95
CA GLU A 158 10.39 -15.94 -2.17
C GLU A 158 9.62 -16.62 -3.31
N ASN A 159 9.22 -15.84 -4.31
CA ASN A 159 8.54 -16.38 -5.50
C ASN A 159 9.37 -17.50 -6.14
N GLY A 160 8.73 -18.63 -6.41
CA GLY A 160 9.37 -19.83 -6.94
C GLY A 160 9.98 -20.76 -5.91
N LYS A 161 9.97 -20.41 -4.62
CA LYS A 161 10.45 -21.30 -3.54
C LYS A 161 9.34 -22.23 -3.04
N TYR A 162 9.74 -23.34 -2.39
CA TYR A 162 8.80 -24.40 -2.03
C TYR A 162 7.66 -23.93 -1.12
N ALA A 163 7.97 -23.16 -0.08
CA ALA A 163 6.94 -22.67 0.84
C ALA A 163 6.23 -21.39 0.35
N TYR A 164 6.61 -20.89 -0.83
CA TYR A 164 5.87 -19.82 -1.45
C TYR A 164 4.42 -20.26 -1.73
N CYS A 165 3.49 -19.47 -1.26
CA CYS A 165 2.10 -19.51 -1.69
C CYS A 165 1.78 -18.17 -2.34
N GLY A 166 1.41 -18.21 -3.62
CA GLY A 166 1.10 -17.00 -4.41
C GLY A 166 -0.03 -16.18 -3.78
N LYS A 167 -0.10 -14.93 -4.14
CA LYS A 167 -1.27 -14.09 -3.81
C LYS A 167 -2.49 -14.71 -4.51
N GLN A 168 -3.53 -15.01 -3.76
CA GLN A 168 -4.85 -15.45 -4.25
C GLN A 168 -5.89 -14.36 -3.89
N SER A 169 -5.57 -13.12 -4.25
CA SER A 169 -6.42 -11.97 -3.98
C SER A 169 -7.12 -11.53 -5.28
N MET A 170 -7.22 -10.25 -5.51
CA MET A 170 -7.76 -9.68 -6.74
C MET A 170 -6.63 -9.31 -7.73
N THR A 171 -6.96 -9.24 -9.01
CA THR A 171 -6.09 -8.69 -10.04
C THR A 171 -6.02 -7.15 -9.92
N ASP A 172 -5.03 -6.56 -10.56
CA ASP A 172 -4.87 -5.11 -10.64
C ASP A 172 -6.11 -4.41 -11.25
N GLU A 173 -6.70 -5.00 -12.30
CA GLU A 173 -7.93 -4.46 -12.89
C GLU A 173 -9.15 -4.56 -11.97
N GLU A 174 -9.28 -5.68 -11.22
CA GLU A 174 -10.36 -5.84 -10.25
C GLU A 174 -10.25 -4.83 -9.12
N ALA A 175 -9.03 -4.57 -8.62
CA ALA A 175 -8.78 -3.55 -7.61
C ALA A 175 -9.15 -2.14 -8.13
N VAL A 176 -8.74 -1.80 -9.35
CA VAL A 176 -9.14 -0.54 -9.99
C VAL A 176 -10.65 -0.42 -10.05
N ARG A 177 -11.36 -1.44 -10.58
CA ARG A 177 -12.83 -1.41 -10.69
C ARG A 177 -13.51 -1.34 -9.33
N LEU A 178 -13.00 -2.05 -8.31
CA LEU A 178 -13.54 -2.00 -6.95
C LEU A 178 -13.46 -0.59 -6.38
N ILE A 179 -12.28 0.05 -6.46
CA ILE A 179 -12.09 1.44 -6.00
C ILE A 179 -13.06 2.38 -6.70
N LYS A 180 -13.23 2.22 -8.03
CA LYS A 180 -14.17 3.05 -8.81
C LYS A 180 -15.62 2.84 -8.39
N ASN A 181 -16.02 1.60 -8.12
CA ASN A 181 -17.36 1.24 -7.67
C ASN A 181 -17.64 1.71 -6.23
N CYS A 182 -16.61 1.91 -5.44
CA CYS A 182 -16.67 2.53 -4.11
C CYS A 182 -16.53 4.07 -4.15
N GLY A 183 -16.73 4.70 -5.32
CA GLY A 183 -16.71 6.16 -5.48
C GLY A 183 -15.32 6.78 -5.57
N GLY A 184 -14.26 6.03 -5.32
CA GLY A 184 -12.89 6.50 -5.22
C GLY A 184 -12.17 6.78 -6.53
N LEU A 185 -10.91 7.16 -6.38
CA LEU A 185 -9.93 7.34 -7.45
C LEU A 185 -8.81 6.31 -7.29
N ALA A 186 -8.49 5.59 -8.37
CA ALA A 186 -7.52 4.49 -8.39
C ALA A 186 -6.16 4.95 -8.96
N PHE A 187 -5.07 4.62 -8.27
CA PHE A 187 -3.70 4.97 -8.66
C PHE A 187 -2.77 3.77 -8.53
N VAL A 188 -1.78 3.65 -9.43
CA VAL A 188 -0.70 2.67 -9.25
C VAL A 188 0.34 3.26 -8.32
N ALA A 189 0.68 2.53 -7.24
CA ALA A 189 1.73 2.89 -6.28
C ALA A 189 3.13 2.62 -6.84
N HIS A 190 4.15 3.27 -6.28
CA HIS A 190 5.60 3.00 -6.43
C HIS A 190 6.02 2.24 -7.70
N LEU A 191 5.80 2.85 -8.87
CA LEU A 191 5.96 2.24 -10.22
C LEU A 191 7.27 1.46 -10.43
N HIS A 192 8.37 1.89 -9.79
CA HIS A 192 9.69 1.25 -9.94
C HIS A 192 9.72 -0.20 -9.40
N LEU A 193 8.88 -0.53 -8.40
CA LEU A 193 8.78 -1.87 -7.84
C LEU A 193 8.16 -2.88 -8.82
N THR A 194 7.45 -2.39 -9.84
CA THR A 194 6.94 -3.27 -10.92
C THR A 194 8.08 -3.90 -11.71
N LYS A 195 9.28 -3.30 -11.72
CA LYS A 195 10.45 -3.73 -12.50
C LYS A 195 10.19 -3.91 -14.00
N LEU A 196 9.11 -3.30 -14.51
CA LEU A 196 8.76 -3.32 -15.92
C LEU A 196 9.64 -2.35 -16.71
N GLY A 197 10.03 -2.75 -17.92
CA GLY A 197 10.65 -1.85 -18.88
C GLY A 197 9.67 -0.77 -19.36
N ASP A 198 10.18 0.33 -19.93
CA ASP A 198 9.35 1.51 -20.28
C ASP A 198 8.18 1.18 -21.22
N GLY A 199 8.38 0.27 -22.19
CA GLY A 199 7.34 -0.19 -23.10
C GLY A 199 6.27 -1.01 -22.36
N GLU A 200 6.70 -1.98 -21.54
CA GLU A 200 5.80 -2.85 -20.76
C GLU A 200 5.02 -2.01 -19.73
N LEU A 201 5.67 -1.03 -19.08
CA LEU A 201 5.01 -0.14 -18.14
C LEU A 201 3.94 0.72 -18.84
N LEU A 202 4.21 1.21 -20.03
CA LEU A 202 3.25 1.97 -20.82
C LEU A 202 2.03 1.11 -21.20
N GLU A 203 2.24 -0.13 -21.64
CA GLU A 203 1.18 -1.09 -21.94
C GLU A 203 0.35 -1.43 -20.71
N PHE A 204 1.03 -1.68 -19.58
CA PHE A 204 0.42 -1.94 -18.28
C PHE A 204 -0.50 -0.79 -17.84
N LEU A 205 0.00 0.45 -17.85
CA LEU A 205 -0.79 1.62 -17.48
C LEU A 205 -1.93 1.90 -18.48
N THR A 206 -1.73 1.63 -19.76
CA THR A 206 -2.78 1.77 -20.79
C THR A 206 -3.92 0.78 -20.54
N ARG A 207 -3.59 -0.48 -20.20
CA ARG A 207 -4.57 -1.51 -19.85
C ARG A 207 -5.36 -1.12 -18.59
N LEU A 208 -4.68 -0.67 -17.53
CA LEU A 208 -5.36 -0.25 -16.31
C LEU A 208 -6.21 1.02 -16.50
N LYS A 209 -5.77 1.94 -17.38
CA LYS A 209 -6.58 3.11 -17.75
C LYS A 209 -7.90 2.68 -18.40
N ALA A 210 -7.90 1.67 -19.25
CA ALA A 210 -9.12 1.11 -19.82
C ALA A 210 -10.03 0.47 -18.74
N ALA A 211 -9.47 -0.01 -17.62
CA ALA A 211 -10.23 -0.50 -16.47
C ALA A 211 -10.74 0.62 -15.54
N GLY A 212 -10.31 1.88 -15.75
CA GLY A 212 -10.74 3.03 -14.96
C GLY A 212 -9.68 3.67 -14.06
N LEU A 213 -8.38 3.33 -14.25
CA LEU A 213 -7.29 3.95 -13.51
C LEU A 213 -7.30 5.47 -13.72
N ASP A 214 -7.21 6.22 -12.61
CA ASP A 214 -7.21 7.68 -12.62
C ASP A 214 -5.80 8.27 -12.63
N GLY A 215 -4.81 7.58 -12.04
CA GLY A 215 -3.48 8.14 -11.91
C GLY A 215 -2.39 7.16 -11.51
N VAL A 216 -1.23 7.74 -11.22
CA VAL A 216 -0.05 7.01 -10.71
C VAL A 216 0.62 7.81 -9.60
N GLU A 217 1.38 7.13 -8.77
CA GLU A 217 2.27 7.77 -7.81
C GLU A 217 3.47 8.37 -8.56
N GLY A 218 3.41 9.68 -8.77
CA GLY A 218 4.42 10.44 -9.51
C GLY A 218 5.51 11.05 -8.64
N TYR A 219 5.32 11.01 -7.31
CA TYR A 219 6.28 11.43 -6.29
C TYR A 219 6.40 10.31 -5.26
N TYR A 220 7.57 9.71 -5.16
CA TYR A 220 7.80 8.61 -4.22
C TYR A 220 9.20 8.67 -3.63
N THR A 221 9.32 8.21 -2.39
CA THR A 221 10.52 8.37 -1.57
C THR A 221 11.80 7.83 -2.22
N GLU A 222 11.72 6.71 -2.95
CA GLU A 222 12.88 6.03 -3.57
C GLU A 222 13.07 6.40 -5.04
N TYR A 223 12.27 7.32 -5.59
CA TYR A 223 12.51 7.78 -6.96
C TYR A 223 13.74 8.67 -7.06
N THR A 224 14.62 8.36 -8.01
CA THR A 224 15.61 9.33 -8.46
C THR A 224 14.89 10.46 -9.20
N PRO A 225 15.54 11.63 -9.37
CA PRO A 225 14.97 12.72 -10.18
C PRO A 225 14.56 12.26 -11.59
N GLU A 226 15.38 11.40 -12.22
CA GLU A 226 15.13 10.86 -13.56
C GLU A 226 13.93 9.91 -13.58
N MET A 227 13.76 9.06 -12.55
CA MET A 227 12.58 8.20 -12.39
C MET A 227 11.33 9.04 -12.23
N GLN A 228 11.38 10.06 -11.37
CA GLN A 228 10.24 10.95 -11.14
C GLN A 228 9.82 11.66 -12.42
N GLU A 229 10.75 12.27 -13.14
CA GLU A 229 10.49 12.94 -14.43
C GLU A 229 9.88 11.95 -15.44
N LYS A 230 10.46 10.75 -15.57
CA LYS A 230 10.00 9.72 -16.47
C LYS A 230 8.55 9.30 -16.17
N TYR A 231 8.23 9.00 -14.91
CA TYR A 231 6.89 8.54 -14.55
C TYR A 231 5.85 9.64 -14.66
N GLN A 232 6.19 10.88 -14.33
CA GLN A 232 5.32 12.03 -14.54
C GLN A 232 5.06 12.32 -16.03
N ALA A 233 6.09 12.21 -16.89
CA ALA A 233 5.94 12.35 -18.33
C ALA A 233 5.05 11.23 -18.92
N MET A 234 5.22 9.99 -18.46
CA MET A 234 4.38 8.87 -18.87
C MET A 234 2.92 9.06 -18.45
N ALA A 235 2.67 9.49 -17.22
CA ALA A 235 1.34 9.83 -16.74
C ALA A 235 0.70 10.93 -17.59
N SER A 236 1.44 12.01 -17.87
CA SER A 236 0.98 13.11 -18.72
C SER A 236 0.60 12.64 -20.12
N ARG A 237 1.45 11.79 -20.75
CA ARG A 237 1.17 11.21 -22.07
C ARG A 237 -0.12 10.40 -22.11
N LEU A 238 -0.42 9.71 -21.01
CA LEU A 238 -1.65 8.92 -20.87
C LEU A 238 -2.83 9.72 -20.35
N GLY A 239 -2.67 11.01 -20.01
CA GLY A 239 -3.72 11.80 -19.36
C GLY A 239 -4.12 11.26 -17.99
N LEU A 240 -3.17 10.67 -17.26
CA LEU A 240 -3.31 10.20 -15.88
C LEU A 240 -2.94 11.30 -14.90
N MET A 241 -3.61 11.30 -13.75
CA MET A 241 -3.32 12.21 -12.64
C MET A 241 -2.04 11.76 -11.90
N LEU A 242 -1.53 12.63 -11.06
CA LEU A 242 -0.42 12.31 -10.17
C LEU A 242 -0.90 12.27 -8.72
N SER A 243 -0.36 11.33 -7.96
CA SER A 243 -0.34 11.34 -6.51
C SER A 243 1.11 11.32 -6.02
N GLY A 244 1.31 11.24 -4.73
CA GLY A 244 2.62 11.01 -4.18
C GLY A 244 2.58 10.85 -2.66
N GLY A 245 3.54 10.10 -2.15
CA GLY A 245 3.67 9.82 -0.74
C GLY A 245 5.03 9.28 -0.37
N THR A 246 5.22 9.10 0.92
CA THR A 246 6.48 8.61 1.47
C THR A 246 6.52 7.12 1.67
N ASP A 247 5.37 6.47 1.66
CA ASP A 247 5.22 5.06 2.07
C ASP A 247 5.74 4.89 3.52
N PHE A 248 5.30 5.82 4.40
CA PHE A 248 5.74 5.92 5.78
C PHE A 248 5.21 4.76 6.62
N HIS A 249 6.12 4.08 7.34
CA HIS A 249 5.83 2.94 8.22
C HIS A 249 6.37 3.13 9.65
N ALA A 250 6.78 4.34 9.99
CA ALA A 250 7.42 4.69 11.25
C ALA A 250 8.64 3.81 11.58
N ALA A 251 8.68 3.12 12.72
CA ALA A 251 9.82 2.32 13.14
C ALA A 251 10.14 1.13 12.22
N MET A 252 9.22 0.70 11.34
CA MET A 252 9.46 -0.37 10.38
C MET A 252 10.34 0.11 9.21
N LYS A 253 10.26 1.41 8.85
CA LYS A 253 11.13 2.09 7.88
C LYS A 253 11.72 3.37 8.52
N PRO A 254 12.64 3.26 9.51
CA PRO A 254 13.05 4.39 10.37
C PRO A 254 13.81 5.50 9.63
N HIS A 255 14.26 5.24 8.42
CA HIS A 255 14.95 6.20 7.56
C HIS A 255 13.99 7.06 6.72
N ILE A 256 12.69 6.73 6.69
CA ILE A 256 11.66 7.46 5.97
C ILE A 256 10.88 8.35 6.93
N SER A 257 10.84 9.65 6.63
CA SER A 257 10.10 10.64 7.41
C SER A 257 8.82 11.06 6.69
N ILE A 258 7.71 11.12 7.43
CA ILE A 258 6.42 11.54 6.87
C ILE A 258 6.52 12.92 6.18
N GLY A 259 5.97 13.03 4.98
CA GLY A 259 5.96 14.25 4.18
C GLY A 259 7.30 14.65 3.56
N LYS A 260 8.39 13.94 3.86
CA LYS A 260 9.74 14.27 3.37
C LYS A 260 10.47 13.09 2.73
N GLY A 261 10.02 11.86 2.99
CA GLY A 261 10.71 10.65 2.55
C GLY A 261 12.13 10.57 3.09
N LEU A 262 13.10 10.42 2.21
CA LEU A 262 14.54 10.49 2.50
C LEU A 262 15.07 11.94 2.58
N GLY A 263 14.18 12.93 2.68
CA GLY A 263 14.51 14.36 2.63
C GLY A 263 14.37 14.97 1.22
N ASN A 264 13.92 14.19 0.26
CA ASN A 264 13.86 14.52 -1.16
C ASN A 264 12.46 14.92 -1.66
N LEU A 265 11.40 14.73 -0.84
CA LEU A 265 10.03 14.98 -1.28
C LEU A 265 9.51 16.35 -0.85
N LYS A 266 8.76 16.97 -1.76
CA LYS A 266 7.89 18.12 -1.54
C LYS A 266 6.67 17.94 -2.44
N ILE A 267 5.61 17.37 -1.89
CA ILE A 267 4.42 17.01 -2.67
C ILE A 267 3.37 18.12 -2.47
N PRO A 268 2.96 18.82 -3.54
CA PRO A 268 2.09 19.98 -3.41
C PRO A 268 0.62 19.57 -3.17
N TYR A 269 -0.08 20.33 -2.35
CA TYR A 269 -1.51 20.12 -2.06
C TYR A 269 -2.41 20.26 -3.29
N SER A 270 -1.96 20.94 -4.34
CA SER A 270 -2.70 21.06 -5.60
C SER A 270 -3.06 19.73 -6.27
N LEU A 271 -2.36 18.64 -5.93
CA LEU A 271 -2.72 17.30 -6.38
C LEU A 271 -4.06 16.85 -5.76
N VAL A 272 -4.26 17.12 -4.46
CA VAL A 272 -5.54 16.86 -3.78
C VAL A 272 -6.67 17.70 -4.35
N GLU A 273 -6.40 18.96 -4.66
CA GLU A 273 -7.40 19.85 -5.29
C GLU A 273 -7.89 19.27 -6.63
N LYS A 274 -6.96 18.83 -7.49
CA LYS A 274 -7.29 18.16 -8.76
C LYS A 274 -8.09 16.88 -8.57
N MET A 275 -7.76 16.09 -7.56
CA MET A 275 -8.52 14.86 -7.24
C MET A 275 -9.97 15.20 -6.84
N LYS A 276 -10.16 16.21 -5.99
CA LYS A 276 -11.48 16.69 -5.59
C LYS A 276 -12.29 17.26 -6.78
N GLU A 277 -11.65 18.03 -7.66
CA GLU A 277 -12.28 18.52 -8.89
C GLU A 277 -12.76 17.36 -9.77
N LYS A 278 -11.95 16.30 -9.90
CA LYS A 278 -12.31 15.10 -10.67
C LYS A 278 -13.50 14.35 -10.08
N LEU A 279 -13.60 14.27 -8.75
CA LEU A 279 -14.75 13.65 -8.08
C LEU A 279 -16.02 14.46 -8.29
N ASN A 280 -15.97 15.78 -8.11
CA ASN A 280 -17.13 16.66 -8.29
C ASN A 280 -17.69 16.65 -9.71
N GLN A 281 -16.86 16.37 -10.73
CA GLN A 281 -17.30 16.23 -12.12
C GLN A 281 -18.08 14.94 -12.41
N LYS A 282 -17.99 13.93 -11.52
CA LYS A 282 -18.77 12.69 -11.66
C LYS A 282 -20.20 12.83 -11.14
N ASP A 283 -20.44 13.78 -10.24
CA ASP A 283 -21.74 14.00 -9.59
C ASP A 283 -22.59 15.03 -10.35
N SER A 284 -22.09 15.57 -11.47
CA SER A 284 -22.75 16.54 -12.34
C SER A 284 -23.23 15.91 -13.65
#